data_c8a500e8d319c3e023873f65a9b43a9b
#
_entry.id   c8a500e8d319c3e023873f65a9b43a9b
#
_cell.length_a   1.000
_cell.length_b   1.000
_cell.length_c   1.000
_cell.angle_alpha   90.00
_cell.angle_beta   90.00
_cell.angle_gamma   90.00
#
_symmetry.space_group_name_H-M   'P 1'
#
loop_
_entity.id
_entity.type
_entity.pdbx_description
1 polymer ?
#
loop_
_entity_poly.entity_id
_entity_poly.type
_entity_poly.pdbx_seq_one_letter_code
_entity_poly.pdbx_strand_id
1 'polypeptide(L)'
;MPNDHPNILFIESDQHNPAIMGHSGNSVIRTPNLDALAARGVTFNNNYCASPICVPSRAAMMTGQFPYQNAVWTNSQFLHSGIPTFAHSLGAGGYQPVQIGRMHFFGPDQFHGFTERFIGDHNSNHMGADEVDHGQLSGTAGPDRISLKLSGHGLNSYQVHDEMVAARTVEFIEHHASASSDDPFCLAVGFMLPHQPFVATKLDYDEYRGKVPPPRNPRAFEDENHPYLKWWKSNTGLEDVTDEEIDRCRTAYYALVTRLDTL
;
A
#
# COMPACT_ATOMS: atom_id res chain seq x y z
N MET A 1 25.08 -27.34 -8.90
CA MET A 1 25.75 -26.17 -8.28
C MET A 1 24.70 -25.50 -7.42
N PRO A 2 25.01 -24.96 -6.25
CA PRO A 2 24.02 -24.18 -5.51
C PRO A 2 23.49 -23.10 -6.44
N ASN A 3 22.18 -22.83 -6.38
CA ASN A 3 21.58 -21.80 -7.19
C ASN A 3 22.15 -20.44 -6.71
N ASP A 4 22.91 -19.75 -7.56
CA ASP A 4 23.50 -18.45 -7.23
C ASP A 4 22.46 -17.31 -7.18
N HIS A 5 21.17 -17.62 -7.42
CA HIS A 5 20.07 -16.67 -7.42
C HIS A 5 19.35 -16.67 -6.05
N PRO A 6 19.36 -15.56 -5.30
CA PRO A 6 18.63 -15.48 -4.04
C PRO A 6 17.12 -15.43 -4.28
N ASN A 7 16.34 -15.90 -3.32
CA ASN A 7 14.92 -15.62 -3.27
C ASN A 7 14.69 -14.10 -3.08
N ILE A 8 13.71 -13.56 -3.79
CA ILE A 8 13.34 -12.15 -3.73
C ILE A 8 11.95 -12.04 -3.13
N LEU A 9 11.84 -11.34 -2.00
CA LEU A 9 10.58 -10.95 -1.38
C LEU A 9 10.47 -9.43 -1.43
N PHE A 10 9.53 -8.93 -2.22
CA PHE A 10 9.22 -7.51 -2.35
C PHE A 10 7.88 -7.22 -1.66
N ILE A 11 7.88 -6.42 -0.58
CA ILE A 11 6.68 -6.07 0.17
C ILE A 11 6.40 -4.58 -0.01
N GLU A 12 5.17 -4.26 -0.38
CA GLU A 12 4.71 -2.90 -0.60
C GLU A 12 3.48 -2.59 0.25
N SER A 13 3.49 -1.42 0.89
CA SER A 13 2.33 -0.83 1.57
C SER A 13 1.83 0.39 0.79
N ASP A 14 0.55 0.72 0.90
CA ASP A 14 -0.03 1.87 0.21
C ASP A 14 -0.21 3.06 1.16
N GLN A 15 0.19 4.24 0.72
CA GLN A 15 0.03 5.52 1.44
C GLN A 15 0.69 5.56 2.83
N HIS A 16 1.77 4.79 3.02
CA HIS A 16 2.52 4.79 4.27
C HIS A 16 3.39 6.05 4.39
N ASN A 17 3.15 6.83 5.43
CA ASN A 17 3.95 8.02 5.71
C ASN A 17 5.27 7.61 6.38
N PRO A 18 6.44 7.92 5.79
CA PRO A 18 7.74 7.51 6.32
C PRO A 18 8.07 8.10 7.70
N ALA A 19 7.42 9.18 8.11
CA ALA A 19 7.60 9.75 9.45
C ALA A 19 6.81 9.01 10.55
N ILE A 20 5.99 8.01 10.19
CA ILE A 20 5.19 7.24 11.14
C ILE A 20 5.70 5.80 11.18
N MET A 21 6.97 5.67 11.59
CA MET A 21 7.67 4.42 11.88
C MET A 21 8.64 4.65 13.04
N GLY A 22 8.87 3.65 13.89
CA GLY A 22 9.75 3.77 15.05
C GLY A 22 11.19 4.11 14.66
N HIS A 23 11.76 3.37 13.70
CA HIS A 23 13.13 3.62 13.20
C HIS A 23 13.31 5.00 12.54
N SER A 24 12.23 5.66 12.15
CA SER A 24 12.24 7.05 11.65
C SER A 24 12.18 8.10 12.77
N GLY A 25 12.23 7.68 14.04
CA GLY A 25 12.23 8.56 15.22
C GLY A 25 10.84 8.92 15.75
N ASN A 26 9.79 8.25 15.33
CA ASN A 26 8.46 8.45 15.90
C ASN A 26 8.35 7.66 17.21
N SER A 27 8.26 8.36 18.33
CA SER A 27 8.24 7.76 19.67
C SER A 27 6.87 7.24 20.13
N VAL A 28 5.82 7.49 19.37
CA VAL A 28 4.44 7.10 19.71
C VAL A 28 4.02 5.83 18.99
N ILE A 29 4.42 5.68 17.71
CA ILE A 29 4.08 4.52 16.89
C ILE A 29 4.80 3.26 17.36
N ARG A 30 4.15 2.13 17.23
CA ARG A 30 4.71 0.80 17.51
C ARG A 30 4.81 0.00 16.21
N THR A 31 6.06 -0.13 15.72
CA THR A 31 6.40 -0.86 14.49
C THR A 31 7.61 -1.79 14.72
N PRO A 32 7.52 -2.74 15.67
CA PRO A 32 8.67 -3.53 16.08
C PRO A 32 9.25 -4.40 14.94
N ASN A 33 8.43 -4.88 14.01
CA ASN A 33 8.88 -5.73 12.91
C ASN A 33 9.61 -4.91 11.84
N LEU A 34 9.06 -3.76 11.44
CA LEU A 34 9.72 -2.81 10.53
C LEU A 34 11.01 -2.27 11.16
N ASP A 35 11.01 -1.95 12.45
CA ASP A 35 12.19 -1.49 13.18
C ASP A 35 13.28 -2.57 13.25
N ALA A 36 12.90 -3.83 13.48
CA ALA A 36 13.82 -4.96 13.45
C ALA A 36 14.38 -5.22 12.05
N LEU A 37 13.58 -5.04 11.01
CA LEU A 37 14.03 -5.13 9.62
C LEU A 37 15.02 -4.01 9.30
N ALA A 38 14.71 -2.77 9.67
CA ALA A 38 15.59 -1.62 9.50
C ALA A 38 16.94 -1.79 10.22
N ALA A 39 16.93 -2.37 11.42
CA ALA A 39 18.15 -2.63 12.20
C ALA A 39 19.07 -3.69 11.58
N ARG A 40 18.55 -4.61 10.75
CA ARG A 40 19.30 -5.67 10.09
C ARG A 40 19.65 -5.38 8.63
N GLY A 41 18.99 -4.39 8.04
CA GLY A 41 19.07 -4.06 6.63
C GLY A 41 19.63 -2.68 6.37
N VAL A 42 19.25 -2.12 5.22
CA VAL A 42 19.61 -0.77 4.79
C VAL A 42 18.34 0.07 4.70
N THR A 43 18.34 1.22 5.35
CA THR A 43 17.25 2.20 5.28
C THR A 43 17.60 3.31 4.29
N PHE A 44 16.73 3.54 3.31
CA PHE A 44 16.89 4.60 2.31
C PHE A 44 16.09 5.84 2.74
N ASN A 45 16.74 6.77 3.44
CA ASN A 45 16.08 7.98 3.97
C ASN A 45 15.66 8.99 2.89
N ASN A 46 16.24 8.93 1.70
CA ASN A 46 15.99 9.83 0.58
C ASN A 46 15.45 9.07 -0.64
N ASN A 47 14.44 8.24 -0.42
CA ASN A 47 13.72 7.58 -1.50
C ASN A 47 12.48 8.39 -1.89
N TYR A 48 12.28 8.61 -3.19
CA TYR A 48 11.19 9.44 -3.72
C TYR A 48 10.34 8.63 -4.69
N CYS A 49 9.03 8.64 -4.51
CA CYS A 49 8.16 8.05 -5.50
C CYS A 49 8.04 8.98 -6.74
N ALA A 50 7.88 8.36 -7.90
CA ALA A 50 7.79 9.09 -9.16
C ALA A 50 6.47 9.85 -9.36
N SER A 51 5.45 9.50 -8.60
CA SER A 51 4.13 10.14 -8.60
C SER A 51 3.43 9.94 -7.25
N PRO A 52 2.69 10.93 -6.74
CA PRO A 52 1.94 10.80 -5.50
C PRO A 52 0.56 10.11 -5.68
N ILE A 53 0.36 9.37 -6.76
CA ILE A 53 -0.89 8.69 -7.13
C ILE A 53 -0.59 7.20 -7.36
N CYS A 54 -1.46 6.31 -6.88
CA CYS A 54 -1.21 4.86 -6.81
C CYS A 54 -0.77 4.24 -8.14
N VAL A 55 -1.60 4.30 -9.18
CA VAL A 55 -1.33 3.62 -10.46
C VAL A 55 -0.09 4.18 -11.16
N PRO A 56 0.10 5.50 -11.29
CA PRO A 56 1.33 6.06 -11.86
C PRO A 56 2.60 5.71 -11.07
N SER A 57 2.51 5.72 -9.73
CA SER A 57 3.63 5.33 -8.86
C SER A 57 4.01 3.87 -9.06
N ARG A 58 3.02 2.97 -9.06
CA ARG A 58 3.22 1.52 -9.26
C ARG A 58 3.72 1.21 -10.67
N ALA A 59 3.17 1.85 -11.70
CA ALA A 59 3.67 1.72 -13.07
C ALA A 59 5.14 2.16 -13.18
N ALA A 60 5.51 3.27 -12.53
CA ALA A 60 6.90 3.74 -12.51
C ALA A 60 7.83 2.77 -11.78
N MET A 61 7.41 2.25 -10.63
CA MET A 61 8.17 1.25 -9.86
C MET A 61 8.35 -0.05 -10.67
N MET A 62 7.29 -0.56 -11.29
CA MET A 62 7.31 -1.79 -12.07
C MET A 62 8.24 -1.71 -13.30
N THR A 63 8.30 -0.55 -13.96
CA THR A 63 8.98 -0.36 -15.24
C THR A 63 10.34 0.33 -15.13
N GLY A 64 10.63 0.98 -13.99
CA GLY A 64 11.77 1.90 -13.88
C GLY A 64 11.63 3.18 -14.71
N GLN A 65 10.43 3.48 -15.21
CA GLN A 65 10.14 4.62 -16.09
C GLN A 65 9.28 5.67 -15.38
N PHE A 66 9.59 6.94 -15.55
CA PHE A 66 8.71 8.01 -15.07
C PHE A 66 7.37 8.03 -15.81
N PRO A 67 6.31 8.62 -15.22
CA PRO A 67 4.99 8.71 -15.84
C PRO A 67 4.98 9.30 -17.25
N TYR A 68 5.85 10.25 -17.56
CA TYR A 68 5.96 10.83 -18.90
C TYR A 68 6.57 9.86 -19.93
N GLN A 69 7.24 8.79 -19.48
CA GLN A 69 7.84 7.76 -20.36
C GLN A 69 6.86 6.59 -20.57
N ASN A 70 6.18 6.15 -19.52
CA ASN A 70 5.25 5.03 -19.57
C ASN A 70 3.80 5.44 -19.88
N ALA A 71 3.54 6.76 -19.98
CA ALA A 71 2.25 7.37 -20.29
C ALA A 71 1.12 7.06 -19.28
N VAL A 72 1.45 6.74 -18.02
CA VAL A 72 0.49 6.49 -16.94
C VAL A 72 0.50 7.67 -15.96
N TRP A 73 -0.52 8.53 -16.04
CA TRP A 73 -0.60 9.80 -15.30
C TRP A 73 -1.63 9.80 -14.18
N THR A 74 -2.65 8.95 -14.28
CA THR A 74 -3.79 8.93 -13.36
C THR A 74 -4.20 7.51 -13.03
N ASN A 75 -5.03 7.35 -11.99
CA ASN A 75 -5.61 6.04 -11.63
C ASN A 75 -6.65 5.52 -12.64
N SER A 76 -6.97 6.27 -13.68
CA SER A 76 -7.88 5.84 -14.75
C SER A 76 -7.16 5.34 -16.01
N GLN A 77 -5.84 5.26 -15.95
CA GLN A 77 -5.01 4.78 -17.06
C GLN A 77 -4.38 3.44 -16.71
N PHE A 78 -3.97 2.70 -17.72
CA PHE A 78 -3.31 1.41 -17.53
C PHE A 78 -1.93 1.41 -18.20
N LEU A 79 -1.04 0.58 -17.68
CA LEU A 79 0.25 0.33 -18.28
C LEU A 79 0.07 -0.48 -19.56
N HIS A 80 0.70 -0.04 -20.65
CA HIS A 80 0.65 -0.77 -21.92
C HIS A 80 1.40 -2.10 -21.80
N SER A 81 0.78 -3.20 -22.26
CA SER A 81 1.34 -4.58 -22.17
C SER A 81 2.69 -4.75 -22.85
N GLY A 82 3.03 -3.90 -23.83
CA GLY A 82 4.33 -3.92 -24.51
C GLY A 82 5.48 -3.30 -23.73
N ILE A 83 5.21 -2.71 -22.55
CA ILE A 83 6.26 -2.13 -21.69
C ILE A 83 6.74 -3.20 -20.71
N PRO A 84 8.01 -3.63 -20.78
CA PRO A 84 8.52 -4.63 -19.86
C PRO A 84 8.61 -4.10 -18.42
N THR A 85 8.39 -4.99 -17.47
CA THR A 85 8.46 -4.73 -16.03
C THR A 85 9.62 -5.52 -15.40
N PHE A 86 9.90 -5.26 -14.14
CA PHE A 86 10.91 -6.05 -13.42
C PHE A 86 10.52 -7.54 -13.38
N ALA A 87 9.22 -7.88 -13.33
CA ALA A 87 8.76 -9.26 -13.36
C ALA A 87 9.14 -9.97 -14.67
N HIS A 88 8.98 -9.31 -15.82
CA HIS A 88 9.47 -9.86 -17.09
C HIS A 88 10.98 -10.09 -17.08
N SER A 89 11.75 -9.13 -16.55
CA SER A 89 13.21 -9.24 -16.50
C SER A 89 13.67 -10.38 -15.61
N LEU A 90 13.05 -10.53 -14.44
CA LEU A 90 13.33 -11.64 -13.51
C LEU A 90 12.89 -12.99 -14.09
N GLY A 91 11.72 -13.03 -14.76
CA GLY A 91 11.27 -14.23 -15.47
C GLY A 91 12.24 -14.67 -16.56
N ALA A 92 12.77 -13.72 -17.35
CA ALA A 92 13.83 -14.01 -18.32
C ALA A 92 15.14 -14.46 -17.67
N GLY A 93 15.38 -14.10 -16.41
CA GLY A 93 16.52 -14.55 -15.58
C GLY A 93 16.31 -15.88 -14.89
N GLY A 94 15.18 -16.58 -15.13
CA GLY A 94 14.91 -17.90 -14.56
C GLY A 94 14.08 -17.90 -13.26
N TYR A 95 13.59 -16.74 -12.81
CA TYR A 95 12.65 -16.68 -11.69
C TYR A 95 11.23 -17.04 -12.12
N GLN A 96 10.41 -17.42 -11.16
CA GLN A 96 8.96 -17.48 -11.30
C GLN A 96 8.35 -16.30 -10.51
N PRO A 97 8.09 -15.14 -11.15
CA PRO A 97 7.54 -14.00 -10.44
C PRO A 97 6.07 -14.24 -10.09
N VAL A 98 5.75 -14.12 -8.81
CA VAL A 98 4.40 -14.29 -8.26
C VAL A 98 3.95 -13.00 -7.60
N GLN A 99 2.69 -12.63 -7.78
CA GLN A 99 2.04 -11.49 -7.14
C GLN A 99 1.01 -11.96 -6.14
N ILE A 100 1.05 -11.45 -4.90
CA ILE A 100 0.00 -11.63 -3.90
C ILE A 100 -0.50 -10.26 -3.45
N GLY A 101 -1.79 -10.02 -3.54
CA GLY A 101 -2.42 -8.79 -3.12
C GLY A 101 -2.35 -7.65 -4.16
N ARG A 102 -2.34 -6.43 -3.67
CA ARG A 102 -2.53 -5.23 -4.47
C ARG A 102 -1.34 -4.87 -5.36
N MET A 103 -1.58 -4.75 -6.65
CA MET A 103 -0.68 -4.04 -7.56
C MET A 103 -1.39 -2.91 -8.33
N HIS A 104 -2.71 -2.87 -8.27
CA HIS A 104 -3.56 -1.84 -8.88
C HIS A 104 -3.43 -1.79 -10.39
N PHE A 105 -3.37 -2.97 -11.00
CA PHE A 105 -3.36 -3.08 -12.45
C PHE A 105 -4.72 -2.79 -13.06
N PHE A 106 -4.71 -2.01 -14.13
CA PHE A 106 -5.87 -1.75 -14.98
C PHE A 106 -5.61 -2.27 -16.39
N GLY A 107 -6.68 -2.38 -17.18
CA GLY A 107 -6.60 -2.76 -18.57
C GLY A 107 -6.60 -4.27 -18.80
N PRO A 108 -6.34 -4.69 -20.05
CA PRO A 108 -6.46 -6.10 -20.43
C PRO A 108 -5.34 -6.98 -19.88
N ASP A 109 -4.15 -6.42 -19.66
CA ASP A 109 -3.04 -7.15 -19.04
C ASP A 109 -3.08 -6.95 -17.53
N GLN A 110 -3.38 -8.00 -16.80
CA GLN A 110 -3.47 -8.02 -15.35
C GLN A 110 -2.27 -8.70 -14.70
N PHE A 111 -1.34 -9.20 -15.49
CA PHE A 111 -0.17 -9.92 -14.99
C PHE A 111 1.13 -9.15 -15.13
N HIS A 112 1.33 -8.40 -16.21
CA HIS A 112 2.52 -7.57 -16.45
C HIS A 112 3.84 -8.30 -16.14
N GLY A 113 3.94 -9.59 -16.55
CA GLY A 113 5.13 -10.41 -16.35
C GLY A 113 5.12 -11.32 -15.14
N PHE A 114 4.16 -11.21 -14.24
CA PHE A 114 3.94 -12.21 -13.20
C PHE A 114 3.35 -13.47 -13.82
N THR A 115 3.79 -14.65 -13.36
CA THR A 115 3.29 -15.95 -13.82
C THR A 115 2.03 -16.36 -13.09
N GLU A 116 1.90 -15.96 -11.84
CA GLU A 116 0.76 -16.22 -10.99
C GLU A 116 0.36 -14.97 -10.20
N ARG A 117 -0.93 -14.88 -9.87
CA ARG A 117 -1.48 -13.78 -9.10
C ARG A 117 -2.57 -14.28 -8.16
N PHE A 118 -2.40 -14.04 -6.85
CA PHE A 118 -3.33 -14.46 -5.80
C PHE A 118 -3.87 -13.26 -5.04
N ILE A 119 -5.09 -13.40 -4.52
CA ILE A 119 -5.84 -12.40 -3.74
C ILE A 119 -6.11 -11.11 -4.54
N GLY A 120 -5.25 -10.65 -5.36
CA GLY A 120 -5.40 -9.51 -6.23
C GLY A 120 -5.76 -8.19 -5.52
N ASP A 121 -6.36 -7.27 -6.27
CA ASP A 121 -6.88 -6.01 -5.75
C ASP A 121 -8.28 -6.22 -5.14
N HIS A 122 -8.79 -5.22 -4.42
CA HIS A 122 -10.11 -5.23 -3.82
C HIS A 122 -11.26 -5.46 -4.82
N ASN A 123 -11.11 -5.02 -6.05
CA ASN A 123 -12.06 -5.26 -7.14
C ASN A 123 -11.63 -6.50 -7.96
N SER A 124 -12.56 -7.10 -8.68
CA SER A 124 -12.25 -8.18 -9.63
C SER A 124 -11.05 -7.85 -10.50
N ASN A 125 -10.09 -8.77 -10.58
CA ASN A 125 -8.78 -8.45 -11.09
C ASN A 125 -8.58 -8.91 -12.52
N HIS A 126 -8.94 -10.14 -12.84
CA HIS A 126 -8.74 -10.71 -14.17
C HIS A 126 -9.77 -11.84 -14.42
N MET A 127 -9.98 -12.18 -15.67
CA MET A 127 -10.84 -13.32 -16.02
C MET A 127 -10.28 -14.60 -15.40
N GLY A 128 -11.15 -15.35 -14.71
CA GLY A 128 -10.79 -16.59 -14.04
C GLY A 128 -10.21 -16.43 -12.64
N ALA A 129 -10.09 -15.19 -12.12
CA ALA A 129 -9.80 -14.99 -10.70
C ALA A 129 -11.00 -15.43 -9.86
N ASP A 130 -10.74 -16.08 -8.73
CA ASP A 130 -11.77 -16.41 -7.77
C ASP A 130 -12.44 -15.13 -7.25
N GLU A 131 -13.75 -15.17 -7.09
CA GLU A 131 -14.46 -14.11 -6.38
C GLU A 131 -14.14 -14.22 -4.90
N VAL A 132 -13.55 -13.16 -4.37
CA VAL A 132 -13.28 -13.06 -2.95
C VAL A 132 -14.16 -11.96 -2.36
N ASP A 133 -14.99 -12.30 -1.39
CA ASP A 133 -15.79 -11.34 -0.66
C ASP A 133 -14.96 -10.68 0.44
N HIS A 134 -14.42 -9.52 0.14
CA HIS A 134 -13.72 -8.67 1.10
C HIS A 134 -14.67 -7.76 1.89
N GLY A 135 -15.96 -7.90 1.71
CA GLY A 135 -16.95 -6.99 2.25
C GLY A 135 -17.08 -5.69 1.44
N GLN A 136 -17.92 -4.82 1.93
CA GLN A 136 -18.26 -3.58 1.22
C GLN A 136 -17.21 -2.49 1.46
N LEU A 137 -16.60 -2.01 0.39
CA LEU A 137 -15.68 -0.89 0.45
C LEU A 137 -16.45 0.44 0.53
N SER A 138 -16.12 1.26 1.50
CA SER A 138 -16.67 2.61 1.65
C SER A 138 -15.62 3.58 2.14
N GLY A 139 -15.75 4.85 1.77
CA GLY A 139 -14.95 5.94 2.34
C GLY A 139 -13.48 5.99 1.94
N THR A 140 -13.11 5.41 0.80
CA THR A 140 -11.71 5.40 0.35
C THR A 140 -11.22 6.74 -0.13
N ALA A 141 -12.01 7.41 -0.95
CA ALA A 141 -11.75 8.75 -1.46
C ALA A 141 -13.04 9.33 -2.03
N GLY A 142 -13.13 10.63 -2.13
CA GLY A 142 -14.27 11.26 -2.77
C GLY A 142 -14.61 12.62 -2.19
N PRO A 143 -15.66 13.26 -2.73
CA PRO A 143 -16.16 14.53 -2.23
C PRO A 143 -16.67 14.39 -0.80
N ASP A 144 -17.03 15.54 -0.20
CA ASP A 144 -17.65 15.61 1.12
C ASP A 144 -16.80 15.01 2.26
N ARG A 145 -15.46 15.03 2.15
CA ARG A 145 -14.51 14.51 3.15
C ARG A 145 -14.84 13.13 3.70
N ILE A 146 -15.28 12.23 2.85
CA ILE A 146 -15.80 10.92 3.25
C ILE A 146 -14.77 10.12 4.08
N SER A 147 -13.47 10.22 3.77
CA SER A 147 -12.40 9.56 4.52
C SER A 147 -12.28 10.05 5.97
N LEU A 148 -12.58 11.32 6.23
CA LEU A 148 -12.61 11.87 7.60
C LEU A 148 -13.89 11.48 8.31
N LYS A 149 -15.05 11.61 7.64
CA LYS A 149 -16.36 11.27 8.24
C LYS A 149 -16.43 9.81 8.70
N LEU A 150 -15.88 8.90 7.91
CA LEU A 150 -15.88 7.45 8.21
C LEU A 150 -14.67 7.00 9.01
N SER A 151 -13.77 7.91 9.41
CA SER A 151 -12.60 7.55 10.21
C SER A 151 -12.98 7.09 11.62
N GLY A 152 -12.13 6.28 12.24
CA GLY A 152 -12.32 5.83 13.62
C GLY A 152 -12.05 4.35 13.79
N HIS A 153 -12.91 3.68 14.57
CA HIS A 153 -12.77 2.23 14.79
C HIS A 153 -13.90 1.43 14.14
N GLY A 154 -13.56 0.24 13.67
CA GLY A 154 -14.47 -0.67 12.99
C GLY A 154 -13.70 -1.73 12.19
N LEU A 155 -14.40 -2.36 11.28
CA LEU A 155 -13.84 -3.27 10.29
C LEU A 155 -14.19 -2.77 8.89
N ASN A 156 -13.23 -2.86 7.99
CA ASN A 156 -13.44 -2.57 6.58
C ASN A 156 -12.77 -3.62 5.69
N SER A 157 -13.11 -3.59 4.42
CA SER A 157 -12.62 -4.57 3.44
C SER A 157 -11.11 -4.56 3.22
N TYR A 158 -10.41 -3.45 3.45
CA TYR A 158 -8.95 -3.41 3.32
C TYR A 158 -8.25 -4.20 4.42
N GLN A 159 -8.78 -4.17 5.65
CA GLN A 159 -8.27 -5.01 6.72
C GLN A 159 -8.44 -6.49 6.40
N VAL A 160 -9.62 -6.89 5.91
CA VAL A 160 -9.90 -8.29 5.52
C VAL A 160 -8.99 -8.72 4.37
N HIS A 161 -8.86 -7.87 3.34
CA HIS A 161 -7.96 -8.12 2.21
C HIS A 161 -6.52 -8.36 2.69
N ASP A 162 -5.99 -7.50 3.53
CA ASP A 162 -4.59 -7.56 3.93
C ASP A 162 -4.29 -8.76 4.84
N GLU A 163 -5.25 -9.19 5.66
CA GLU A 163 -5.15 -10.46 6.40
C GLU A 163 -5.08 -11.67 5.47
N MET A 164 -5.87 -11.67 4.40
CA MET A 164 -5.82 -12.73 3.38
C MET A 164 -4.49 -12.70 2.62
N VAL A 165 -3.99 -11.52 2.29
CA VAL A 165 -2.67 -11.33 1.64
C VAL A 165 -1.56 -11.88 2.52
N ALA A 166 -1.55 -11.54 3.81
CA ALA A 166 -0.56 -12.05 4.76
C ALA A 166 -0.63 -13.58 4.87
N ALA A 167 -1.81 -14.14 5.10
CA ALA A 167 -2.01 -15.58 5.21
C ALA A 167 -1.54 -16.33 3.94
N ARG A 168 -1.89 -15.83 2.76
CA ARG A 168 -1.48 -16.44 1.48
C ARG A 168 0.02 -16.32 1.24
N THR A 169 0.63 -15.23 1.70
CA THR A 169 2.07 -15.02 1.61
C THR A 169 2.84 -16.04 2.46
N VAL A 170 2.40 -16.24 3.70
CA VAL A 170 2.98 -17.26 4.60
C VAL A 170 2.83 -18.66 4.00
N GLU A 171 1.63 -19.01 3.54
CA GLU A 171 1.37 -20.30 2.88
C GLU A 171 2.29 -20.53 1.66
N PHE A 172 2.50 -19.52 0.82
CA PHE A 172 3.40 -19.60 -0.32
C PHE A 172 4.85 -19.89 0.12
N ILE A 173 5.35 -19.16 1.11
CA ILE A 173 6.72 -19.32 1.61
C ILE A 173 6.92 -20.69 2.25
N GLU A 174 5.96 -21.16 3.07
CA GLU A 174 6.00 -22.47 3.70
C GLU A 174 5.95 -23.61 2.67
N HIS A 175 5.07 -23.46 1.66
CA HIS A 175 5.00 -24.43 0.57
C HIS A 175 6.31 -24.51 -0.20
N HIS A 176 6.89 -23.37 -0.58
CA HIS A 176 8.16 -23.30 -1.28
C HIS A 176 9.30 -23.92 -0.45
N ALA A 177 9.37 -23.63 0.85
CA ALA A 177 10.36 -24.18 1.75
C ALA A 177 10.25 -25.71 1.91
N SER A 178 9.02 -26.26 1.84
CA SER A 178 8.75 -27.70 1.97
C SER A 178 8.96 -28.49 0.69
N ALA A 179 8.86 -27.83 -0.47
CA ALA A 179 8.93 -28.48 -1.78
C ALA A 179 10.32 -28.97 -2.17
N SER A 180 11.36 -28.66 -1.39
CA SER A 180 12.76 -28.97 -1.69
C SER A 180 13.20 -28.54 -3.09
N SER A 181 12.57 -27.49 -3.63
CA SER A 181 12.96 -26.89 -4.89
C SER A 181 14.14 -25.96 -4.67
N ASP A 182 15.16 -26.12 -5.50
CA ASP A 182 16.27 -25.17 -5.57
C ASP A 182 15.97 -23.96 -6.48
N ASP A 183 14.75 -23.89 -7.04
CA ASP A 183 14.35 -22.80 -7.93
C ASP A 183 14.09 -21.52 -7.13
N PRO A 184 14.70 -20.39 -7.51
CA PRO A 184 14.50 -19.14 -6.79
C PRO A 184 13.12 -18.58 -7.08
N PHE A 185 12.45 -18.04 -6.07
CA PHE A 185 11.21 -17.30 -6.26
C PHE A 185 11.42 -15.77 -6.26
N CYS A 186 10.58 -15.08 -6.99
CA CYS A 186 10.35 -13.65 -6.84
C CYS A 186 8.89 -13.45 -6.43
N LEU A 187 8.67 -13.07 -5.17
CA LEU A 187 7.35 -12.84 -4.61
C LEU A 187 7.15 -11.34 -4.35
N ALA A 188 6.19 -10.74 -5.04
CA ALA A 188 5.73 -9.38 -4.78
C ALA A 188 4.44 -9.43 -3.95
N VAL A 189 4.42 -8.74 -2.82
CA VAL A 189 3.32 -8.70 -1.87
C VAL A 189 2.83 -7.27 -1.73
N GLY A 190 1.57 -7.01 -2.06
CA GLY A 190 0.98 -5.69 -2.01
C GLY A 190 -0.13 -5.58 -0.97
N PHE A 191 0.08 -4.76 0.06
CA PHE A 191 -0.92 -4.42 1.07
C PHE A 191 -1.68 -3.15 0.71
N MET A 192 -2.93 -3.05 1.18
CA MET A 192 -3.75 -1.83 1.11
C MET A 192 -3.41 -0.87 2.24
N LEU A 193 -3.14 -1.39 3.43
CA LEU A 193 -2.86 -0.58 4.62
C LEU A 193 -1.55 0.20 4.47
N PRO A 194 -1.47 1.38 5.10
CA PRO A 194 -2.49 2.12 5.87
C PRO A 194 -3.37 3.10 5.04
N HIS A 195 -3.61 2.81 3.76
CA HIS A 195 -4.50 3.62 2.89
C HIS A 195 -5.90 3.79 3.49
N GLN A 196 -6.54 4.96 3.23
CA GLN A 196 -7.94 5.16 3.64
C GLN A 196 -8.87 4.10 3.00
N PRO A 197 -9.98 3.75 3.66
CA PRO A 197 -10.64 4.42 4.79
C PRO A 197 -9.87 4.26 6.10
N PHE A 198 -9.71 5.37 6.85
CA PHE A 198 -8.98 5.36 8.12
C PHE A 198 -9.86 4.76 9.23
N VAL A 199 -10.07 3.46 9.14
CA VAL A 199 -10.87 2.66 10.08
C VAL A 199 -10.02 1.50 10.54
N ALA A 200 -9.70 1.47 11.83
CA ALA A 200 -8.91 0.42 12.46
C ALA A 200 -9.77 -0.45 13.38
N THR A 201 -9.29 -1.62 13.79
CA THR A 201 -9.98 -2.38 14.81
C THR A 201 -10.09 -1.57 16.10
N LYS A 202 -11.11 -1.84 16.90
CA LYS A 202 -11.27 -1.12 18.18
C LYS A 202 -10.05 -1.28 19.09
N LEU A 203 -9.44 -2.46 19.09
CA LEU A 203 -8.27 -2.76 19.91
C LEU A 203 -7.07 -1.88 19.50
N ASP A 204 -6.74 -1.88 18.21
CA ASP A 204 -5.64 -1.09 17.69
C ASP A 204 -5.88 0.42 17.82
N TYR A 205 -7.13 0.87 17.60
CA TYR A 205 -7.52 2.27 17.76
C TYR A 205 -7.37 2.77 19.20
N ASP A 206 -7.85 1.99 20.18
CA ASP A 206 -7.80 2.37 21.59
C ASP A 206 -6.35 2.44 22.11
N GLU A 207 -5.40 1.73 21.50
CA GLU A 207 -3.98 1.85 21.83
C GLU A 207 -3.46 3.27 21.61
N TYR A 208 -3.95 3.98 20.59
CA TYR A 208 -3.47 5.31 20.18
C TYR A 208 -4.38 6.46 20.62
N ARG A 209 -5.56 6.20 21.12
CA ARG A 209 -6.50 7.23 21.55
C ARG A 209 -5.87 8.20 22.55
N GLY A 210 -5.88 9.50 22.20
CA GLY A 210 -5.32 10.57 23.05
C GLY A 210 -3.79 10.59 23.15
N LYS A 211 -3.08 9.79 22.36
CA LYS A 211 -1.60 9.74 22.37
C LYS A 211 -0.97 10.32 21.10
N VAL A 212 -1.73 10.41 20.02
CA VAL A 212 -1.22 10.88 18.74
C VAL A 212 -1.00 12.40 18.77
N PRO A 213 0.21 12.89 18.48
CA PRO A 213 0.46 14.33 18.51
C PRO A 213 -0.33 15.06 17.41
N PRO A 214 -0.61 16.36 17.56
CA PRO A 214 -1.24 17.15 16.51
C PRO A 214 -0.41 17.16 15.22
N PRO A 215 -0.99 17.53 14.07
CA PRO A 215 -0.24 17.70 12.83
C PRO A 215 0.93 18.66 13.00
N ARG A 216 2.08 18.35 12.37
CA ARG A 216 3.26 19.24 12.43
C ARG A 216 2.99 20.62 11.81
N ASN A 217 2.19 20.66 10.74
CA ASN A 217 1.83 21.88 10.01
C ASN A 217 0.30 21.98 9.91
N PRO A 218 -0.40 22.33 11.01
CA PRO A 218 -1.86 22.37 11.02
C PRO A 218 -2.45 23.42 10.08
N ARG A 219 -1.68 24.46 9.74
CA ARG A 219 -2.10 25.59 8.91
C ARG A 219 -1.48 25.64 7.52
N ALA A 220 -0.85 24.55 7.06
CA ALA A 220 -0.18 24.53 5.76
C ALA A 220 -1.09 24.94 4.59
N PHE A 221 -2.42 24.75 4.73
CA PHE A 221 -3.41 25.14 3.73
C PHE A 221 -4.03 26.52 3.96
N GLU A 222 -3.88 27.16 5.12
CA GLU A 222 -4.47 28.46 5.38
C GLU A 222 -3.75 29.58 4.63
N ASP A 223 -2.43 29.48 4.54
CA ASP A 223 -1.54 30.43 3.84
C ASP A 223 -1.38 30.08 2.35
N GLU A 224 -1.90 28.95 1.91
CA GLU A 224 -1.71 28.46 0.55
C GLU A 224 -2.64 29.16 -0.43
N ASN A 225 -2.06 29.93 -1.33
CA ASN A 225 -2.79 30.68 -2.36
C ASN A 225 -2.90 29.94 -3.69
N HIS A 226 -2.37 28.71 -3.80
CA HIS A 226 -2.40 27.95 -5.05
C HIS A 226 -3.84 27.62 -5.45
N PRO A 227 -4.29 27.98 -6.68
CA PRO A 227 -5.69 27.84 -7.09
C PRO A 227 -6.20 26.39 -7.02
N TYR A 228 -5.36 25.41 -7.34
CA TYR A 228 -5.69 24.00 -7.26
C TYR A 228 -5.95 23.54 -5.81
N LEU A 229 -5.14 23.97 -4.85
CA LEU A 229 -5.33 23.59 -3.44
C LEU A 229 -6.59 24.21 -2.85
N LYS A 230 -6.92 25.45 -3.24
CA LYS A 230 -8.20 26.06 -2.88
C LYS A 230 -9.38 25.30 -3.45
N TRP A 231 -9.32 24.97 -4.74
CA TRP A 231 -10.34 24.16 -5.39
C TRP A 231 -10.47 22.78 -4.74
N TRP A 232 -9.32 22.12 -4.45
CA TRP A 232 -9.32 20.82 -3.79
C TRP A 232 -9.98 20.88 -2.43
N LYS A 233 -9.62 21.85 -1.60
CA LYS A 233 -10.18 22.05 -0.26
C LYS A 233 -11.69 22.21 -0.32
N SER A 234 -12.17 23.07 -1.18
CA SER A 234 -13.62 23.30 -1.38
C SER A 234 -14.33 22.08 -1.97
N ASN A 235 -13.76 21.48 -3.02
CA ASN A 235 -14.36 20.32 -3.69
C ASN A 235 -14.43 19.05 -2.79
N THR A 236 -13.52 18.93 -1.83
CA THR A 236 -13.49 17.80 -0.90
C THR A 236 -14.14 18.09 0.45
N GLY A 237 -14.68 19.30 0.65
CA GLY A 237 -15.36 19.68 1.88
C GLY A 237 -14.43 19.79 3.10
N LEU A 238 -13.18 20.23 2.89
CA LEU A 238 -12.18 20.36 3.95
C LEU A 238 -12.11 21.78 4.57
N GLU A 239 -13.09 22.65 4.28
CA GLU A 239 -13.06 24.05 4.71
C GLU A 239 -13.32 24.21 6.21
N ASP A 240 -14.10 23.31 6.80
CA ASP A 240 -14.57 23.34 8.19
C ASP A 240 -14.24 22.06 8.96
N VAL A 241 -13.07 21.44 8.65
CA VAL A 241 -12.60 20.25 9.37
C VAL A 241 -12.28 20.61 10.82
N THR A 242 -12.81 19.83 11.74
CA THR A 242 -12.61 20.01 13.18
C THR A 242 -11.37 19.30 13.69
N ASP A 243 -10.81 19.78 14.79
CA ASP A 243 -9.69 19.12 15.47
C ASP A 243 -10.05 17.69 15.91
N GLU A 244 -11.31 17.46 16.27
CA GLU A 244 -11.80 16.12 16.64
C GLU A 244 -11.79 15.15 15.44
N GLU A 245 -12.20 15.61 14.24
CA GLU A 245 -12.12 14.80 13.02
C GLU A 245 -10.68 14.48 12.66
N ILE A 246 -9.78 15.45 12.81
CA ILE A 246 -8.34 15.26 12.57
C ILE A 246 -7.75 14.26 13.56
N ASP A 247 -8.02 14.42 14.85
CA ASP A 247 -7.52 13.51 15.90
C ASP A 247 -8.03 12.08 15.68
N ARG A 248 -9.33 11.92 15.42
CA ARG A 248 -9.95 10.62 15.14
C ARG A 248 -9.31 9.93 13.91
N CYS A 249 -9.12 10.68 12.83
CA CYS A 249 -8.52 10.19 11.61
C CYS A 249 -7.05 9.77 11.83
N ARG A 250 -6.27 10.62 12.50
CA ARG A 250 -4.85 10.35 12.79
C ARG A 250 -4.67 9.17 13.74
N THR A 251 -5.52 9.07 14.75
CA THR A 251 -5.54 7.92 15.68
C THR A 251 -5.75 6.62 14.91
N ALA A 252 -6.73 6.58 14.01
CA ALA A 252 -6.97 5.43 13.17
C ALA A 252 -5.78 5.11 12.23
N TYR A 253 -5.15 6.13 11.65
CA TYR A 253 -3.99 5.94 10.79
C TYR A 253 -2.80 5.28 11.54
N TYR A 254 -2.49 5.74 12.76
CA TYR A 254 -1.46 5.12 13.59
C TYR A 254 -1.79 3.66 13.89
N ALA A 255 -3.04 3.38 14.22
CA ALA A 255 -3.53 2.01 14.43
C ALA A 255 -3.36 1.12 13.19
N LEU A 256 -3.67 1.64 11.99
CA LEU A 256 -3.49 0.92 10.73
C LEU A 256 -2.02 0.65 10.40
N VAL A 257 -1.11 1.59 10.73
CA VAL A 257 0.33 1.36 10.56
C VAL A 257 0.82 0.24 11.49
N THR A 258 0.39 0.22 12.75
CA THR A 258 0.73 -0.87 13.68
C THR A 258 0.13 -2.20 13.24
N ARG A 259 -1.09 -2.18 12.70
CA ARG A 259 -1.70 -3.41 12.14
C ARG A 259 -0.90 -3.95 10.97
N LEU A 260 -0.50 -3.08 10.04
CA LEU A 260 0.37 -3.46 8.91
C LEU A 260 1.69 -4.06 9.38
N ASP A 261 2.33 -3.49 10.40
CA ASP A 261 3.57 -4.02 10.98
C ASP A 261 3.40 -5.44 11.57
N THR A 262 2.18 -5.78 11.96
CA THR A 262 1.86 -7.09 12.56
C THR A 262 1.59 -8.17 11.52
N LEU A 263 1.13 -7.79 10.33
CA LEU A 263 0.86 -8.70 9.22
C LEU A 263 2.15 -9.20 8.56
#